data_da11e234dae01ef5a9b926a5a608a019
#
_entry.id   da11e234dae01ef5a9b926a5a608a019
#
_cell.length_a   1.000
_cell.length_b   1.000
_cell.length_c   1.000
_cell.angle_alpha   90.00
_cell.angle_beta   90.00
_cell.angle_gamma   90.00
#
_symmetry.space_group_name_H-M   'P 1'
#
loop_
_entity.id
_entity.type
_entity.pdbx_description
1 polymer ?
#
loop_
_entity_poly.entity_id
_entity_poly.type
_entity_poly.pdbx_seq_one_letter_code
_entity_poly.pdbx_strand_id
1 'polypeptide(L)'
;MSNANSIKLGDAIFADIDTNPYLNELYDNILYNYSMKLFRIDGVKRKAVNVEDALRFADILSKSTNPKNADKHKVWAQEMVALLKAIEPQNPAVEFYLGSVLLSTGNYRGLAMMTPKHQSKTLLDRFYTEFSKDFLSIPAEPENQFFRSQKAVYDRLNEPYFSYSGPTSMGKSFVMRMFIKKQIIDGTSANFALLVPTKALINEVTSRIINDLKELLAERNYRLVTSAGALALKREHNFIFVLTPERLLYLLIGNPNINIDYLFVDEAHKISSKDSRSAFYYKVVDMLSQREEKPHVIFSSPNIPNP
;
A
#
# COMPACT_ATOMS: atom_id res chain seq x y z
N MET A 1 30.21 -4.88 33.89
CA MET A 1 28.81 -4.67 34.34
C MET A 1 27.94 -5.21 33.24
N SER A 2 27.33 -6.36 33.50
CA SER A 2 26.51 -7.11 32.54
C SER A 2 25.22 -6.36 32.29
N ASN A 3 24.99 -5.94 31.03
CA ASN A 3 23.66 -5.56 30.58
C ASN A 3 22.76 -6.79 30.70
N ALA A 4 22.02 -6.88 31.80
CA ALA A 4 20.90 -7.78 31.91
C ALA A 4 19.89 -7.31 30.84
N ASN A 5 19.78 -8.03 29.72
CA ASN A 5 18.71 -7.87 28.75
C ASN A 5 17.39 -8.06 29.51
N SER A 6 16.74 -6.96 29.90
CA SER A 6 15.40 -7.02 30.47
C SER A 6 14.47 -7.50 29.34
N ILE A 7 14.04 -8.74 29.42
CA ILE A 7 13.02 -9.31 28.53
C ILE A 7 11.78 -8.43 28.67
N LYS A 8 11.35 -7.78 27.59
CA LYS A 8 10.11 -7.01 27.60
C LYS A 8 8.95 -7.98 27.78
N LEU A 9 7.93 -7.56 28.52
CA LEU A 9 6.73 -8.37 28.77
C LEU A 9 6.11 -8.89 27.46
N GLY A 10 6.09 -8.07 26.43
CA GLY A 10 5.61 -8.47 25.10
C GLY A 10 6.42 -9.62 24.50
N ASP A 11 7.75 -9.60 24.64
CA ASP A 11 8.61 -10.68 24.14
C ASP A 11 8.33 -12.00 24.85
N ALA A 12 8.07 -11.95 26.16
CA ALA A 12 7.70 -13.14 26.95
C ALA A 12 6.32 -13.70 26.55
N ILE A 13 5.31 -12.83 26.36
CA ILE A 13 3.96 -13.24 25.97
C ILE A 13 3.95 -13.89 24.58
N PHE A 14 4.74 -13.35 23.63
CA PHE A 14 4.75 -13.82 22.24
C PHE A 14 5.85 -14.86 21.94
N ALA A 15 6.66 -15.26 22.92
CA ALA A 15 7.73 -16.23 22.71
C ALA A 15 7.21 -17.58 22.21
N ASP A 16 6.15 -18.09 22.85
CA ASP A 16 5.64 -19.45 22.65
C ASP A 16 4.24 -19.49 22.02
N ILE A 17 3.67 -18.36 21.64
CA ILE A 17 2.28 -18.29 21.17
C ILE A 17 2.06 -19.10 19.88
N ASP A 18 3.05 -19.13 18.98
CA ASP A 18 2.99 -19.89 17.73
C ASP A 18 2.93 -21.41 17.94
N THR A 19 3.47 -21.89 19.05
CA THR A 19 3.56 -23.32 19.39
C THR A 19 2.56 -23.74 20.45
N ASN A 20 1.70 -22.83 20.91
CA ASN A 20 0.69 -23.13 21.92
C ASN A 20 -0.31 -24.18 21.42
N PRO A 21 -0.36 -25.40 22.03
CA PRO A 21 -1.19 -26.48 21.51
C PRO A 21 -2.68 -26.18 21.56
N TYR A 22 -3.13 -25.49 22.62
CA TYR A 22 -4.53 -25.11 22.76
C TYR A 22 -4.98 -24.10 21.73
N LEU A 23 -4.14 -23.10 21.42
CA LEU A 23 -4.44 -22.11 20.39
C LEU A 23 -4.51 -22.75 19.00
N ASN A 24 -3.59 -23.65 18.69
CA ASN A 24 -3.58 -24.38 17.43
C ASN A 24 -4.82 -25.28 17.29
N GLU A 25 -5.16 -26.05 18.34
CA GLU A 25 -6.38 -26.87 18.35
C GLU A 25 -7.63 -26.03 18.19
N LEU A 26 -7.71 -24.89 18.87
CA LEU A 26 -8.83 -23.95 18.77
C LEU A 26 -8.99 -23.40 17.35
N TYR A 27 -7.90 -23.00 16.73
CA TYR A 27 -7.88 -22.54 15.35
C TYR A 27 -8.31 -23.66 14.38
N ASP A 28 -7.77 -24.86 14.51
CA ASP A 28 -8.13 -26.01 13.67
C ASP A 28 -9.61 -26.36 13.78
N ASN A 29 -10.20 -26.25 14.98
CA ASN A 29 -11.62 -26.50 15.21
C ASN A 29 -12.49 -25.42 14.55
N ILE A 30 -12.06 -24.15 14.59
CA ILE A 30 -12.73 -23.04 13.91
C ILE A 30 -12.68 -23.27 12.39
N LEU A 31 -11.50 -23.55 11.84
CA LEU A 31 -11.30 -23.78 10.41
C LEU A 31 -12.13 -24.99 9.92
N TYR A 32 -12.16 -26.07 10.70
CA TYR A 32 -12.98 -27.25 10.42
C TYR A 32 -14.47 -26.87 10.31
N ASN A 33 -15.01 -26.17 11.32
CA ASN A 33 -16.41 -25.78 11.34
C ASN A 33 -16.77 -24.83 10.21
N TYR A 34 -15.86 -23.91 9.86
CA TYR A 34 -16.03 -23.03 8.70
C TYR A 34 -16.03 -23.81 7.39
N SER A 35 -15.12 -24.77 7.22
CA SER A 35 -15.06 -25.62 6.03
C SER A 35 -16.34 -26.44 5.85
N MET A 36 -16.88 -27.01 6.92
CA MET A 36 -18.16 -27.72 6.87
C MET A 36 -19.29 -26.82 6.37
N LYS A 37 -19.35 -25.59 6.88
CA LYS A 37 -20.33 -24.58 6.44
C LYS A 37 -20.13 -24.17 4.97
N LEU A 38 -18.89 -23.90 4.58
CA LEU A 38 -18.53 -23.42 3.23
C LEU A 38 -18.88 -24.46 2.17
N PHE A 39 -18.53 -25.72 2.42
CA PHE A 39 -18.78 -26.83 1.47
C PHE A 39 -20.15 -27.47 1.63
N ARG A 40 -21.03 -26.94 2.53
CA ARG A 40 -22.38 -27.44 2.79
C ARG A 40 -22.41 -28.94 3.10
N ILE A 41 -21.48 -29.39 3.93
CA ILE A 41 -21.40 -30.79 4.36
C ILE A 41 -22.35 -30.98 5.54
N ASP A 42 -23.47 -31.65 5.29
CA ASP A 42 -24.46 -31.96 6.30
C ASP A 42 -24.20 -33.32 6.97
N GLY A 43 -24.72 -33.50 8.19
CA GLY A 43 -24.64 -34.76 8.94
C GLY A 43 -23.34 -34.97 9.72
N VAL A 44 -22.38 -34.07 9.64
CA VAL A 44 -21.12 -34.13 10.40
C VAL A 44 -21.23 -33.28 11.66
N LYS A 45 -20.81 -33.86 12.80
CA LYS A 45 -20.81 -33.14 14.09
C LYS A 45 -19.79 -32.02 14.08
N ARG A 46 -20.22 -30.80 14.42
CA ARG A 46 -19.32 -29.65 14.61
C ARG A 46 -18.37 -29.91 15.78
N LYS A 47 -17.14 -29.46 15.64
CA LYS A 47 -16.17 -29.48 16.72
C LYS A 47 -16.49 -28.38 17.74
N ALA A 48 -16.26 -28.67 19.02
CA ALA A 48 -16.42 -27.67 20.07
C ALA A 48 -15.39 -26.54 19.91
N VAL A 49 -15.87 -25.30 20.01
CA VAL A 49 -15.02 -24.10 19.95
C VAL A 49 -15.37 -23.23 21.16
N ASN A 50 -14.35 -22.92 21.97
CA ASN A 50 -14.51 -21.89 22.98
C ASN A 50 -14.33 -20.50 22.30
N VAL A 51 -15.46 -19.88 21.97
CA VAL A 51 -15.48 -18.61 21.24
C VAL A 51 -14.81 -17.48 22.05
N GLU A 52 -14.98 -17.45 23.38
CA GLU A 52 -14.37 -16.42 24.23
C GLU A 52 -12.85 -16.50 24.20
N ASP A 53 -12.29 -17.68 24.34
CA ASP A 53 -10.83 -17.87 24.30
C ASP A 53 -10.28 -17.56 22.90
N ALA A 54 -10.98 -17.98 21.85
CA ALA A 54 -10.61 -17.64 20.48
C ALA A 54 -10.55 -16.12 20.26
N LEU A 55 -11.53 -15.38 20.76
CA LEU A 55 -11.57 -13.92 20.67
C LEU A 55 -10.46 -13.25 21.48
N ARG A 56 -10.15 -13.76 22.67
CA ARG A 56 -9.03 -13.29 23.50
C ARG A 56 -7.69 -13.53 22.83
N PHE A 57 -7.47 -14.71 22.26
CA PHE A 57 -6.25 -14.99 21.48
C PHE A 57 -6.13 -14.08 20.27
N ALA A 58 -7.20 -13.88 19.52
CA ALA A 58 -7.19 -12.97 18.37
C ALA A 58 -6.86 -11.53 18.78
N ASP A 59 -7.39 -11.06 19.91
CA ASP A 59 -7.09 -9.72 20.43
C ASP A 59 -5.60 -9.59 20.82
N ILE A 60 -5.04 -10.59 21.52
CA ILE A 60 -3.62 -10.62 21.88
C ILE A 60 -2.74 -10.66 20.64
N LEU A 61 -3.01 -11.55 19.69
CA LEU A 61 -2.25 -11.68 18.44
C LEU A 61 -2.27 -10.40 17.62
N SER A 62 -3.40 -9.69 17.60
CA SER A 62 -3.55 -8.43 16.87
C SER A 62 -2.61 -7.31 17.35
N LYS A 63 -2.19 -7.39 18.61
CA LYS A 63 -1.32 -6.44 19.30
C LYS A 63 0.13 -6.92 19.42
N SER A 64 0.49 -7.97 18.70
CA SER A 64 1.83 -8.55 18.76
C SER A 64 2.92 -7.55 18.40
N THR A 65 3.93 -7.50 19.26
CA THR A 65 5.17 -6.72 19.07
C THR A 65 6.37 -7.60 18.76
N ASN A 66 6.17 -8.90 18.47
CA ASN A 66 7.24 -9.82 18.16
C ASN A 66 8.01 -9.37 16.91
N PRO A 67 9.32 -9.10 16.97
CA PRO A 67 10.09 -8.54 15.86
C PRO A 67 10.09 -9.40 14.59
N LYS A 68 9.94 -10.72 14.73
CA LYS A 68 9.99 -11.69 13.63
C LYS A 68 8.61 -12.06 13.10
N ASN A 69 7.62 -12.19 13.99
CA ASN A 69 6.35 -12.83 13.69
C ASN A 69 5.13 -11.90 13.83
N ALA A 70 5.31 -10.59 14.13
CA ALA A 70 4.21 -9.68 14.36
C ALA A 70 3.21 -9.63 13.19
N ASP A 71 3.68 -9.64 11.96
CA ASP A 71 2.80 -9.61 10.79
C ASP A 71 2.04 -10.93 10.61
N LYS A 72 2.69 -12.07 10.86
CA LYS A 72 2.03 -13.38 10.88
C LYS A 72 0.95 -13.43 11.96
N HIS A 73 1.24 -12.96 13.16
CA HIS A 73 0.28 -12.91 14.27
C HIS A 73 -0.93 -12.04 13.92
N LYS A 74 -0.73 -10.88 13.30
CA LYS A 74 -1.83 -9.99 12.87
C LYS A 74 -2.71 -10.63 11.80
N VAL A 75 -2.11 -11.31 10.83
CA VAL A 75 -2.86 -12.06 9.80
C VAL A 75 -3.68 -13.16 10.45
N TRP A 76 -3.07 -13.94 11.34
CA TRP A 76 -3.74 -15.02 12.05
C TRP A 76 -4.90 -14.52 12.93
N ALA A 77 -4.72 -13.38 13.61
CA ALA A 77 -5.78 -12.72 14.37
C ALA A 77 -6.98 -12.35 13.48
N GLN A 78 -6.73 -11.73 12.33
CA GLN A 78 -7.77 -11.35 11.38
C GLN A 78 -8.52 -12.56 10.84
N GLU A 79 -7.79 -13.62 10.51
CA GLU A 79 -8.35 -14.87 10.01
C GLU A 79 -9.26 -15.53 11.06
N MET A 80 -8.82 -15.65 12.31
CA MET A 80 -9.62 -16.20 13.40
C MET A 80 -10.96 -15.47 13.56
N VAL A 81 -10.95 -14.14 13.63
CA VAL A 81 -12.21 -13.38 13.83
C VAL A 81 -13.10 -13.40 12.59
N ALA A 82 -12.53 -13.44 11.38
CA ALA A 82 -13.29 -13.57 10.14
C ALA A 82 -13.99 -14.93 10.03
N LEU A 83 -13.29 -16.00 10.36
CA LEU A 83 -13.85 -17.35 10.40
C LEU A 83 -14.92 -17.48 11.48
N LEU A 84 -14.69 -16.94 12.69
CA LEU A 84 -15.69 -16.88 13.75
C LEU A 84 -16.92 -16.09 13.32
N LYS A 85 -16.77 -14.95 12.66
CA LYS A 85 -17.89 -14.17 12.11
C LYS A 85 -18.70 -14.97 11.09
N ALA A 86 -18.04 -15.77 10.28
CA ALA A 86 -18.74 -16.63 9.32
C ALA A 86 -19.52 -17.76 9.99
N ILE A 87 -19.02 -18.38 11.06
CA ILE A 87 -19.72 -19.48 11.75
C ILE A 87 -20.74 -19.01 12.79
N GLU A 88 -20.49 -17.87 13.45
CA GLU A 88 -21.31 -17.26 14.50
C GLU A 88 -21.75 -15.83 14.13
N PRO A 89 -22.51 -15.64 13.04
CA PRO A 89 -22.78 -14.31 12.46
C PRO A 89 -23.58 -13.37 13.37
N GLN A 90 -24.32 -13.90 14.33
CA GLN A 90 -25.18 -13.14 15.24
C GLN A 90 -24.54 -12.92 16.62
N ASN A 91 -23.33 -13.44 16.88
CA ASN A 91 -22.69 -13.32 18.16
C ASN A 91 -22.13 -11.88 18.36
N PRO A 92 -22.64 -11.11 19.33
CA PRO A 92 -22.23 -9.72 19.53
C PRO A 92 -20.79 -9.57 20.00
N ALA A 93 -20.24 -10.57 20.69
CA ALA A 93 -18.84 -10.57 21.11
C ALA A 93 -17.93 -10.72 19.89
N VAL A 94 -18.27 -11.61 18.94
CA VAL A 94 -17.53 -11.76 17.69
C VAL A 94 -17.50 -10.46 16.90
N GLU A 95 -18.64 -9.77 16.80
CA GLU A 95 -18.71 -8.47 16.12
C GLU A 95 -17.82 -7.41 16.78
N PHE A 96 -17.86 -7.34 18.11
CA PHE A 96 -17.05 -6.39 18.88
C PHE A 96 -15.55 -6.64 18.68
N TYR A 97 -15.10 -7.90 18.82
CA TYR A 97 -13.69 -8.24 18.67
C TYR A 97 -13.22 -8.15 17.22
N LEU A 98 -14.10 -8.40 16.23
CA LEU A 98 -13.78 -8.19 14.82
C LEU A 98 -13.37 -6.72 14.59
N GLY A 99 -14.15 -5.75 15.10
CA GLY A 99 -13.81 -4.34 15.01
C GLY A 99 -12.49 -4.01 15.70
N SER A 100 -12.27 -4.51 16.92
CA SER A 100 -11.03 -4.29 17.68
C SER A 100 -9.80 -4.84 16.95
N VAL A 101 -9.87 -6.07 16.44
CA VAL A 101 -8.78 -6.73 15.71
C VAL A 101 -8.49 -6.00 14.39
N LEU A 102 -9.51 -5.63 13.62
CA LEU A 102 -9.32 -4.89 12.37
C LEU A 102 -8.65 -3.53 12.63
N LEU A 103 -9.05 -2.83 13.68
CA LEU A 103 -8.44 -1.57 14.10
C LEU A 103 -6.98 -1.76 14.49
N SER A 104 -6.69 -2.72 15.39
CA SER A 104 -5.34 -2.98 15.91
C SER A 104 -4.36 -3.42 14.82
N THR A 105 -4.87 -4.11 13.80
CA THR A 105 -4.06 -4.59 12.67
C THR A 105 -3.97 -3.59 11.51
N GLY A 106 -4.71 -2.46 11.60
CA GLY A 106 -4.72 -1.43 10.57
C GLY A 106 -5.51 -1.79 9.32
N ASN A 107 -6.44 -2.75 9.41
CA ASN A 107 -7.32 -3.12 8.30
C ASN A 107 -8.55 -2.21 8.24
N TYR A 108 -8.34 -0.96 7.83
CA TYR A 108 -9.40 0.05 7.75
C TYR A 108 -10.44 -0.24 6.67
N ARG A 109 -10.09 -0.98 5.63
CA ARG A 109 -11.06 -1.45 4.62
C ARG A 109 -12.07 -2.42 5.23
N GLY A 110 -11.59 -3.41 5.98
CA GLY A 110 -12.46 -4.33 6.71
C GLY A 110 -13.35 -3.58 7.71
N LEU A 111 -12.76 -2.61 8.43
CA LEU A 111 -13.50 -1.78 9.39
C LEU A 111 -14.60 -0.95 8.72
N ALA A 112 -14.35 -0.37 7.55
CA ALA A 112 -15.32 0.40 6.79
C ALA A 112 -16.50 -0.44 6.25
N MET A 113 -16.30 -1.76 6.10
CA MET A 113 -17.37 -2.68 5.72
C MET A 113 -18.30 -3.05 6.88
N MET A 114 -17.89 -2.74 8.12
CA MET A 114 -18.73 -2.98 9.30
C MET A 114 -19.80 -1.89 9.45
N THR A 115 -20.96 -2.26 9.97
CA THR A 115 -22.01 -1.29 10.25
C THR A 115 -21.60 -0.30 11.35
N PRO A 116 -21.99 1.00 11.28
CA PRO A 116 -21.61 2.02 12.26
C PRO A 116 -21.98 1.70 13.73
N LYS A 117 -22.97 0.81 13.94
CA LYS A 117 -23.40 0.37 15.28
C LYS A 117 -22.33 -0.42 16.04
N HIS A 118 -21.32 -0.92 15.38
CA HIS A 118 -20.28 -1.79 15.94
C HIS A 118 -18.91 -1.09 16.04
N GLN A 119 -18.89 0.24 15.89
CA GLN A 119 -17.69 1.01 16.15
C GLN A 119 -17.34 0.92 17.63
N SER A 120 -16.05 0.80 17.88
CA SER A 120 -15.41 0.70 19.19
C SER A 120 -16.12 1.55 20.28
N LYS A 121 -16.45 0.93 21.42
CA LYS A 121 -17.23 1.54 22.49
C LYS A 121 -16.39 2.34 23.48
N THR A 122 -15.06 2.12 23.52
CA THR A 122 -14.20 2.87 24.44
C THR A 122 -13.83 4.24 23.87
N LEU A 123 -13.70 5.24 24.75
CA LEU A 123 -13.29 6.58 24.35
C LEU A 123 -11.91 6.58 23.67
N LEU A 124 -10.99 5.78 24.19
CA LEU A 124 -9.63 5.66 23.68
C LEU A 124 -9.60 5.06 22.27
N ASP A 125 -10.40 4.01 22.02
CA ASP A 125 -10.49 3.38 20.71
C ASP A 125 -11.10 4.34 19.68
N ARG A 126 -12.11 5.13 20.08
CA ARG A 126 -12.69 6.16 19.20
C ARG A 126 -11.65 7.22 18.84
N PHE A 127 -10.95 7.73 19.84
CA PHE A 127 -9.90 8.71 19.63
C PHE A 127 -8.79 8.16 18.70
N TYR A 128 -8.33 6.94 18.96
CA TYR A 128 -7.33 6.28 18.11
C TYR A 128 -7.83 6.05 16.67
N THR A 129 -9.11 5.70 16.51
CA THR A 129 -9.73 5.51 15.20
C THR A 129 -9.78 6.83 14.42
N GLU A 130 -10.27 7.91 15.04
CA GLU A 130 -10.32 9.22 14.41
C GLU A 130 -8.92 9.75 14.07
N PHE A 131 -7.97 9.67 15.01
CA PHE A 131 -6.59 10.05 14.75
C PHE A 131 -5.97 9.24 13.60
N SER A 132 -6.23 7.92 13.54
CA SER A 132 -5.70 7.07 12.47
C SER A 132 -6.34 7.37 11.12
N LYS A 133 -7.64 7.70 11.10
CA LYS A 133 -8.32 8.14 9.88
C LYS A 133 -7.70 9.41 9.33
N ASP A 134 -7.53 10.43 10.17
CA ASP A 134 -6.94 11.69 9.77
C ASP A 134 -5.49 11.51 9.30
N PHE A 135 -4.69 10.77 10.07
CA PHE A 135 -3.30 10.51 9.74
C PHE A 135 -3.11 9.75 8.43
N LEU A 136 -4.00 8.78 8.13
CA LEU A 136 -3.91 7.95 6.92
C LEU A 136 -4.76 8.48 5.76
N SER A 137 -5.49 9.56 5.95
CA SER A 137 -6.29 10.17 4.90
C SER A 137 -5.45 10.47 3.66
N ILE A 138 -6.02 10.21 2.49
CA ILE A 138 -5.40 10.52 1.21
C ILE A 138 -5.64 12.00 0.90
N PRO A 139 -4.59 12.85 0.85
CA PRO A 139 -4.79 14.29 0.69
C PRO A 139 -5.55 14.71 -0.59
N ALA A 140 -5.52 13.86 -1.63
CA ALA A 140 -6.27 14.08 -2.87
C ALA A 140 -7.71 13.52 -2.83
N GLU A 141 -8.01 12.67 -1.87
CA GLU A 141 -9.29 11.98 -1.69
C GLU A 141 -9.54 11.70 -0.20
N PRO A 142 -9.94 12.71 0.60
CA PRO A 142 -10.02 12.60 2.06
C PRO A 142 -10.94 11.50 2.59
N GLU A 143 -11.90 11.07 1.78
CA GLU A 143 -12.80 9.94 2.09
C GLU A 143 -12.07 8.59 2.13
N ASN A 144 -10.92 8.50 1.46
CA ASN A 144 -10.13 7.30 1.34
C ASN A 144 -8.90 7.36 2.25
N GLN A 145 -8.33 6.19 2.57
CA GLN A 145 -7.18 6.08 3.46
C GLN A 145 -6.07 5.25 2.82
N PHE A 146 -4.85 5.69 3.05
CA PHE A 146 -3.65 4.90 2.75
C PHE A 146 -3.48 3.76 3.75
N PHE A 147 -2.85 2.68 3.32
CA PHE A 147 -2.14 1.81 4.25
C PHE A 147 -0.95 2.55 4.87
N ARG A 148 -0.53 2.17 6.07
CA ARG A 148 0.63 2.80 6.73
C ARG A 148 1.89 2.83 5.86
N SER A 149 2.16 1.73 5.15
CA SER A 149 3.28 1.63 4.21
C SER A 149 3.13 2.59 3.02
N GLN A 150 1.91 2.76 2.50
CA GLN A 150 1.64 3.72 1.42
C GLN A 150 1.81 5.16 1.90
N LYS A 151 1.33 5.49 3.11
CA LYS A 151 1.49 6.81 3.73
C LYS A 151 2.96 7.15 3.93
N ALA A 152 3.75 6.20 4.46
CA ALA A 152 5.18 6.38 4.65
C ALA A 152 5.94 6.65 3.33
N VAL A 153 5.52 6.03 2.22
CA VAL A 153 6.05 6.32 0.88
C VAL A 153 5.57 7.70 0.42
N TYR A 154 4.27 7.98 0.52
CA TYR A 154 3.66 9.23 0.07
C TYR A 154 4.34 10.46 0.69
N ASP A 155 4.60 10.43 1.99
CA ASP A 155 5.20 11.54 2.74
C ASP A 155 6.64 11.88 2.30
N ARG A 156 7.30 10.94 1.59
CA ARG A 156 8.68 11.10 1.12
C ARG A 156 8.81 11.41 -0.37
N LEU A 157 7.70 11.47 -1.12
CA LEU A 157 7.75 11.68 -2.58
C LEU A 157 8.25 13.08 -2.98
N ASN A 158 8.33 14.02 -2.05
CA ASN A 158 8.94 15.34 -2.26
C ASN A 158 10.46 15.36 -1.96
N GLU A 159 11.07 14.23 -1.57
CA GLU A 159 12.53 14.19 -1.42
C GLU A 159 13.20 14.26 -2.80
N PRO A 160 14.35 14.93 -2.93
CA PRO A 160 15.05 15.04 -4.22
C PRO A 160 15.39 13.70 -4.85
N TYR A 161 15.79 12.72 -4.01
CA TYR A 161 16.04 11.34 -4.40
C TYR A 161 15.42 10.40 -3.37
N PHE A 162 14.52 9.57 -3.81
CA PHE A 162 13.87 8.59 -2.94
C PHE A 162 13.75 7.23 -3.63
N SER A 163 14.09 6.17 -2.92
CA SER A 163 13.90 4.80 -3.41
C SER A 163 13.13 3.97 -2.39
N TYR A 164 12.23 3.13 -2.87
CA TYR A 164 11.49 2.20 -2.03
C TYR A 164 11.22 0.88 -2.75
N SER A 165 11.12 -0.18 -1.97
CA SER A 165 10.71 -1.49 -2.45
C SER A 165 9.46 -1.97 -1.72
N GLY A 166 8.66 -2.78 -2.39
CA GLY A 166 7.46 -3.34 -1.80
C GLY A 166 6.80 -4.33 -2.75
N PRO A 167 5.98 -5.26 -2.24
CA PRO A 167 5.28 -6.23 -3.06
C PRO A 167 4.44 -5.54 -4.13
N THR A 168 4.19 -6.22 -5.25
CA THR A 168 3.37 -5.68 -6.36
C THR A 168 1.97 -5.27 -5.90
N SER A 169 1.42 -6.00 -4.92
CA SER A 169 0.11 -5.75 -4.32
C SER A 169 0.05 -4.52 -3.38
N MET A 170 1.19 -3.92 -3.03
CA MET A 170 1.25 -2.74 -2.14
C MET A 170 0.58 -1.50 -2.74
N GLY A 171 0.33 -1.47 -4.06
CA GLY A 171 -0.26 -0.31 -4.71
C GLY A 171 0.72 0.83 -4.99
N LYS A 172 1.98 0.52 -5.32
CA LYS A 172 3.02 1.52 -5.64
C LYS A 172 2.55 2.58 -6.64
N SER A 173 1.99 2.15 -7.77
CA SER A 173 1.45 3.04 -8.81
C SER A 173 0.25 3.88 -8.33
N PHE A 174 -0.53 3.37 -7.36
CA PHE A 174 -1.63 4.12 -6.75
C PHE A 174 -1.10 5.32 -5.94
N VAL A 175 -0.08 5.10 -5.11
CA VAL A 175 0.53 6.17 -4.30
C VAL A 175 1.07 7.28 -5.19
N MET A 176 1.77 6.94 -6.28
CA MET A 176 2.26 7.92 -7.26
C MET A 176 1.12 8.72 -7.89
N ARG A 177 0.02 8.07 -8.31
CA ARG A 177 -1.11 8.77 -8.92
C ARG A 177 -1.82 9.70 -7.92
N MET A 178 -1.98 9.30 -6.67
CA MET A 178 -2.56 10.15 -5.63
C MET A 178 -1.67 11.36 -5.32
N PHE A 179 -0.36 11.20 -5.39
CA PHE A 179 0.59 12.30 -5.28
C PHE A 179 0.44 13.28 -6.46
N ILE A 180 0.47 12.80 -7.69
CA ILE A 180 0.26 13.63 -8.90
C ILE A 180 -1.08 14.37 -8.81
N LYS A 181 -2.16 13.65 -8.44
CA LYS A 181 -3.48 14.24 -8.26
C LYS A 181 -3.46 15.40 -7.27
N LYS A 182 -2.82 15.22 -6.11
CA LYS A 182 -2.70 16.27 -5.10
C LYS A 182 -1.91 17.47 -5.60
N GLN A 183 -0.78 17.27 -6.27
CA GLN A 183 0.02 18.36 -6.86
C GLN A 183 -0.83 19.18 -7.86
N ILE A 184 -1.62 18.52 -8.69
CA ILE A 184 -2.50 19.21 -9.67
C ILE A 184 -3.62 19.97 -8.95
N ILE A 185 -4.24 19.39 -7.90
CA ILE A 185 -5.26 20.07 -7.08
C ILE A 185 -4.68 21.33 -6.44
N ASP A 186 -3.47 21.25 -5.90
CA ASP A 186 -2.78 22.37 -5.25
C ASP A 186 -2.33 23.46 -6.24
N GLY A 187 -2.53 23.24 -7.54
CA GLY A 187 -2.22 24.21 -8.59
C GLY A 187 -0.74 24.31 -8.92
N THR A 188 0.06 23.32 -8.58
CA THR A 188 1.45 23.25 -9.04
C THR A 188 1.48 23.01 -10.55
N SER A 189 2.26 23.82 -11.27
CA SER A 189 2.44 23.66 -12.74
C SER A 189 3.57 22.66 -13.04
N ALA A 190 3.68 21.59 -12.28
CA ALA A 190 4.75 20.61 -12.39
C ALA A 190 4.53 19.62 -13.53
N ASN A 191 5.59 19.26 -14.23
CA ASN A 191 5.59 18.18 -15.22
C ASN A 191 6.07 16.88 -14.60
N PHE A 192 5.33 15.80 -14.85
CA PHE A 192 5.59 14.47 -14.31
C PHE A 192 6.03 13.52 -15.42
N ALA A 193 7.04 12.71 -15.17
CA ALA A 193 7.43 11.63 -16.06
C ALA A 193 7.40 10.29 -15.32
N LEU A 194 6.63 9.34 -15.86
CA LEU A 194 6.52 7.98 -15.37
C LEU A 194 7.22 7.03 -16.36
N LEU A 195 8.34 6.48 -15.95
CA LEU A 195 9.05 5.47 -16.71
C LEU A 195 8.51 4.08 -16.40
N VAL A 196 7.98 3.43 -17.42
CA VAL A 196 7.47 2.07 -17.34
C VAL A 196 8.24 1.15 -18.29
N PRO A 197 8.45 -0.12 -17.90
CA PRO A 197 9.33 -1.00 -18.66
C PRO A 197 8.77 -1.46 -20.02
N THR A 198 7.46 -1.42 -20.25
CA THR A 198 6.85 -1.96 -21.46
C THR A 198 5.75 -1.06 -22.03
N LYS A 199 5.49 -1.21 -23.35
CA LYS A 199 4.37 -0.54 -24.01
C LYS A 199 3.00 -0.93 -23.44
N ALA A 200 2.84 -2.17 -23.00
CA ALA A 200 1.60 -2.64 -22.37
C ALA A 200 1.31 -1.87 -21.08
N LEU A 201 2.33 -1.65 -20.25
CA LEU A 201 2.23 -0.87 -19.02
C LEU A 201 1.96 0.62 -19.28
N ILE A 202 2.40 1.18 -20.41
CA ILE A 202 2.01 2.55 -20.80
C ILE A 202 0.48 2.65 -20.87
N ASN A 203 -0.17 1.74 -21.58
CA ASN A 203 -1.62 1.77 -21.77
C ASN A 203 -2.36 1.58 -20.43
N GLU A 204 -1.89 0.65 -19.61
CA GLU A 204 -2.47 0.38 -18.29
C GLU A 204 -2.38 1.59 -17.36
N VAL A 205 -1.19 2.14 -17.21
CA VAL A 205 -0.95 3.32 -16.34
C VAL A 205 -1.71 4.53 -16.86
N THR A 206 -1.69 4.76 -18.18
CA THR A 206 -2.45 5.83 -18.84
C THR A 206 -3.94 5.74 -18.57
N SER A 207 -4.53 4.55 -18.73
CA SER A 207 -5.96 4.34 -18.47
C SER A 207 -6.31 4.62 -17.01
N ARG A 208 -5.46 4.21 -16.07
CA ARG A 208 -5.65 4.51 -14.63
C ARG A 208 -5.54 6.00 -14.33
N ILE A 209 -4.56 6.71 -14.92
CA ILE A 209 -4.43 8.18 -14.78
C ILE A 209 -5.67 8.89 -15.32
N ILE A 210 -6.14 8.48 -16.49
CA ILE A 210 -7.36 9.08 -17.07
C ILE A 210 -8.55 8.85 -16.16
N ASN A 211 -8.73 7.63 -15.64
CA ASN A 211 -9.85 7.33 -14.75
C ASN A 211 -9.82 8.15 -13.46
N ASP A 212 -8.63 8.36 -12.88
CA ASP A 212 -8.47 9.05 -11.59
C ASP A 212 -8.48 10.58 -11.73
N LEU A 213 -8.08 11.13 -12.91
CA LEU A 213 -7.78 12.55 -13.07
C LEU A 213 -8.49 13.23 -14.24
N LYS A 214 -9.36 12.58 -15.00
CA LYS A 214 -9.94 13.07 -16.27
C LYS A 214 -10.42 14.51 -16.22
N GLU A 215 -11.19 14.87 -15.21
CA GLU A 215 -11.74 16.22 -15.06
C GLU A 215 -10.66 17.23 -14.71
N LEU A 216 -9.78 16.90 -13.78
CA LEU A 216 -8.65 17.73 -13.36
C LEU A 216 -7.65 18.02 -14.49
N LEU A 217 -7.40 17.03 -15.36
CA LEU A 217 -6.49 17.23 -16.50
C LEU A 217 -7.02 18.32 -17.46
N ALA A 218 -8.33 18.32 -17.68
CA ALA A 218 -8.96 19.35 -18.52
C ALA A 218 -8.98 20.72 -17.84
N GLU A 219 -9.39 20.80 -16.57
CA GLU A 219 -9.49 22.05 -15.80
C GLU A 219 -8.13 22.72 -15.59
N ARG A 220 -7.09 21.94 -15.34
CA ARG A 220 -5.74 22.42 -15.03
C ARG A 220 -4.78 22.40 -16.23
N ASN A 221 -5.31 22.23 -17.43
CA ASN A 221 -4.57 22.28 -18.69
C ASN A 221 -3.38 21.29 -18.76
N TYR A 222 -3.56 20.08 -18.22
CA TYR A 222 -2.58 18.99 -18.31
C TYR A 222 -2.82 18.15 -19.55
N ARG A 223 -1.73 17.73 -20.19
CA ARG A 223 -1.74 16.77 -21.31
C ARG A 223 -1.00 15.49 -20.95
N LEU A 224 -1.62 14.38 -21.30
CA LEU A 224 -1.01 13.07 -21.16
C LEU A 224 -0.26 12.69 -22.43
N VAL A 225 1.02 12.36 -22.32
CA VAL A 225 1.91 12.07 -23.45
C VAL A 225 2.44 10.64 -23.32
N THR A 226 2.12 9.80 -24.32
CA THR A 226 2.49 8.37 -24.35
C THR A 226 3.45 7.98 -25.47
N SER A 227 3.81 8.96 -26.31
CA SER A 227 4.74 8.76 -27.44
C SER A 227 5.69 9.94 -27.58
N ALA A 228 6.89 9.66 -28.11
CA ALA A 228 7.91 10.67 -28.34
C ALA A 228 7.75 11.38 -29.72
N GLY A 229 6.66 11.13 -30.44
CA GLY A 229 6.41 11.80 -31.74
C GLY A 229 6.31 13.31 -31.60
N ALA A 230 6.47 14.04 -32.71
CA ALA A 230 6.48 15.50 -32.80
C ALA A 230 5.15 16.14 -32.36
N LEU A 231 4.83 16.03 -31.10
CA LEU A 231 3.87 16.87 -30.45
C LEU A 231 4.52 18.26 -30.38
N ALA A 232 3.86 19.23 -30.92
CA ALA A 232 4.13 20.60 -30.56
C ALA A 232 3.89 20.73 -29.06
N LEU A 233 4.92 20.51 -28.25
CA LEU A 233 4.92 20.69 -26.80
C LEU A 233 4.82 22.22 -26.59
N LYS A 234 3.59 22.72 -26.74
CA LYS A 234 3.32 24.13 -26.50
C LYS A 234 3.52 24.41 -25.03
N ARG A 235 4.30 25.44 -24.70
CA ARG A 235 4.58 25.89 -23.33
C ARG A 235 3.33 26.25 -22.51
N GLU A 236 2.17 26.29 -23.13
CA GLU A 236 0.87 26.61 -22.51
C GLU A 236 0.28 25.43 -21.71
N HIS A 237 0.87 24.24 -21.78
CA HIS A 237 0.37 23.05 -21.12
C HIS A 237 1.39 22.48 -20.15
N ASN A 238 0.89 21.89 -19.08
CA ASN A 238 1.66 20.99 -18.22
C ASN A 238 1.51 19.56 -18.73
N PHE A 239 2.48 18.70 -18.44
CA PHE A 239 2.55 17.38 -19.02
C PHE A 239 2.66 16.28 -17.99
N ILE A 240 1.98 15.17 -18.25
CA ILE A 240 2.23 13.89 -17.62
C ILE A 240 2.72 12.93 -18.70
N PHE A 241 4.00 12.59 -18.65
CA PHE A 241 4.62 11.66 -19.58
C PHE A 241 4.53 10.25 -19.02
N VAL A 242 3.95 9.31 -19.78
CA VAL A 242 3.98 7.88 -19.47
C VAL A 242 4.72 7.17 -20.60
N LEU A 243 5.98 6.90 -20.40
CA LEU A 243 6.90 6.51 -21.48
C LEU A 243 7.80 5.36 -21.04
N THR A 244 8.34 4.62 -22.04
CA THR A 244 9.50 3.76 -21.80
C THR A 244 10.79 4.60 -21.72
N PRO A 245 11.88 4.09 -21.12
CA PRO A 245 13.14 4.84 -21.04
C PRO A 245 13.66 5.33 -22.39
N GLU A 246 13.54 4.49 -23.42
CA GLU A 246 13.97 4.84 -24.77
C GLU A 246 13.14 6.02 -25.31
N ARG A 247 11.82 5.98 -25.14
CA ARG A 247 10.94 7.06 -25.63
C ARG A 247 11.17 8.36 -24.89
N LEU A 248 11.40 8.31 -23.56
CA LEU A 248 11.71 9.52 -22.81
C LEU A 248 13.07 10.08 -23.25
N LEU A 249 14.08 9.24 -23.45
CA LEU A 249 15.37 9.70 -23.93
C LEU A 249 15.25 10.41 -25.29
N TYR A 250 14.53 9.84 -26.25
CA TYR A 250 14.30 10.50 -27.54
C TYR A 250 13.53 11.83 -27.41
N LEU A 251 12.56 11.88 -26.52
CA LEU A 251 11.81 13.11 -26.24
C LEU A 251 12.72 14.20 -25.68
N LEU A 252 13.60 13.87 -24.72
CA LEU A 252 14.55 14.81 -24.11
C LEU A 252 15.59 15.32 -25.11
N ILE A 253 16.07 14.46 -26.01
CA ILE A 253 17.01 14.84 -27.07
C ILE A 253 16.33 15.79 -28.06
N GLY A 254 15.09 15.50 -28.46
CA GLY A 254 14.34 16.32 -29.39
C GLY A 254 13.79 17.63 -28.79
N ASN A 255 13.69 17.70 -27.46
CA ASN A 255 13.15 18.86 -26.74
C ASN A 255 14.01 19.17 -25.50
N PRO A 256 15.23 19.73 -25.66
CA PRO A 256 16.16 19.95 -24.55
C PRO A 256 15.61 20.87 -23.44
N ASN A 257 14.71 21.77 -23.81
CA ASN A 257 14.15 22.79 -22.91
C ASN A 257 12.89 22.33 -22.16
N ILE A 258 12.46 21.05 -22.33
CA ILE A 258 11.30 20.56 -21.59
C ILE A 258 11.69 20.34 -20.15
N ASN A 259 10.98 20.97 -19.21
CA ASN A 259 11.19 20.72 -17.79
C ASN A 259 10.46 19.46 -17.36
N ILE A 260 11.08 18.68 -16.46
CA ILE A 260 10.49 17.55 -15.74
C ILE A 260 10.78 17.79 -14.27
N ASP A 261 9.72 17.97 -13.49
CA ASP A 261 9.85 18.26 -12.05
C ASP A 261 9.89 16.99 -11.22
N TYR A 262 9.19 15.94 -11.68
CA TYR A 262 9.17 14.64 -11.01
C TYR A 262 9.40 13.50 -12.01
N LEU A 263 10.39 12.65 -11.72
CA LEU A 263 10.68 11.44 -12.48
C LEU A 263 10.40 10.21 -11.60
N PHE A 264 9.36 9.47 -11.94
CA PHE A 264 9.03 8.19 -11.33
C PHE A 264 9.57 7.05 -12.19
N VAL A 265 10.44 6.24 -11.62
CA VAL A 265 11.02 5.07 -12.30
C VAL A 265 10.40 3.82 -11.71
N ASP A 266 9.46 3.23 -12.43
CA ASP A 266 8.84 1.97 -12.03
C ASP A 266 9.71 0.77 -12.43
N GLU A 267 9.66 -0.30 -11.63
CA GLU A 267 10.51 -1.49 -11.81
C GLU A 267 12.02 -1.16 -11.84
N ALA A 268 12.46 -0.26 -10.95
CA ALA A 268 13.81 0.29 -10.94
C ALA A 268 14.93 -0.75 -10.82
N HIS A 269 14.63 -1.98 -10.33
CA HIS A 269 15.59 -3.09 -10.33
C HIS A 269 16.10 -3.45 -11.75
N LYS A 270 15.37 -3.06 -12.80
CA LYS A 270 15.79 -3.24 -14.19
C LYS A 270 16.97 -2.35 -14.59
N ILE A 271 17.24 -1.29 -13.83
CA ILE A 271 18.42 -0.45 -14.04
C ILE A 271 19.70 -1.27 -13.80
N SER A 272 19.69 -2.12 -12.77
CA SER A 272 20.83 -2.99 -12.40
C SER A 272 20.85 -4.32 -13.16
N SER A 273 19.85 -4.59 -14.00
CA SER A 273 19.83 -5.80 -14.82
C SER A 273 20.89 -5.73 -15.93
N LYS A 274 21.45 -6.87 -16.31
CA LYS A 274 22.39 -6.96 -17.46
C LYS A 274 21.67 -6.83 -18.82
N ASP A 275 20.49 -6.22 -18.84
CA ASP A 275 19.71 -5.98 -20.04
C ASP A 275 20.29 -4.77 -20.80
N SER A 276 20.33 -4.86 -22.12
CA SER A 276 20.72 -3.73 -23.01
C SER A 276 19.90 -2.45 -22.78
N ARG A 277 18.72 -2.58 -22.18
CA ARG A 277 17.83 -1.45 -21.89
C ARG A 277 18.21 -0.67 -20.64
N SER A 278 19.03 -1.23 -19.77
CA SER A 278 19.50 -0.53 -18.55
C SER A 278 20.24 0.78 -18.88
N ALA A 279 20.99 0.81 -19.99
CA ALA A 279 21.69 2.00 -20.47
C ALA A 279 20.76 3.20 -20.72
N PHE A 280 19.52 2.97 -21.17
CA PHE A 280 18.56 4.04 -21.42
C PHE A 280 18.07 4.68 -20.10
N TYR A 281 17.86 3.88 -19.05
CA TYR A 281 17.51 4.40 -17.72
C TYR A 281 18.62 5.31 -17.19
N TYR A 282 19.89 4.84 -17.24
CA TYR A 282 21.03 5.64 -16.81
C TYR A 282 21.12 6.93 -17.57
N LYS A 283 20.98 6.88 -18.90
CA LYS A 283 21.11 8.08 -19.74
C LYS A 283 20.03 9.11 -19.46
N VAL A 284 18.78 8.67 -19.23
CA VAL A 284 17.66 9.57 -18.88
C VAL A 284 17.95 10.24 -17.52
N VAL A 285 18.31 9.49 -16.50
CA VAL A 285 18.59 10.02 -15.16
C VAL A 285 19.80 10.96 -15.22
N ASP A 286 20.88 10.58 -15.93
CA ASP A 286 22.08 11.40 -16.10
C ASP A 286 21.76 12.75 -16.79
N MET A 287 21.04 12.72 -17.92
CA MET A 287 20.65 13.94 -18.62
C MET A 287 19.79 14.90 -17.78
N LEU A 288 18.90 14.36 -16.95
CA LEU A 288 18.05 15.16 -16.08
C LEU A 288 18.80 15.69 -14.86
N SER A 289 19.75 14.90 -14.32
CA SER A 289 20.55 15.31 -13.15
C SER A 289 21.59 16.40 -13.46
N GLN A 290 21.96 16.57 -14.74
CA GLN A 290 22.88 17.62 -15.21
C GLN A 290 22.21 18.97 -15.47
N ARG A 291 20.87 19.04 -15.36
CA ARG A 291 20.13 20.30 -15.55
C ARG A 291 20.27 21.22 -14.35
N GLU A 292 20.10 22.52 -14.56
CA GLU A 292 20.06 23.51 -13.48
C GLU A 292 18.90 23.23 -12.52
N GLU A 293 17.70 23.01 -13.07
CA GLU A 293 16.52 22.54 -12.33
C GLU A 293 16.48 21.02 -12.39
N LYS A 294 16.86 20.38 -11.28
CA LYS A 294 16.89 18.91 -11.16
C LYS A 294 15.53 18.37 -10.74
N PRO A 295 15.04 17.31 -11.37
CA PRO A 295 13.79 16.69 -10.94
C PRO A 295 13.93 15.97 -9.60
N HIS A 296 12.82 15.81 -8.91
CA HIS A 296 12.70 14.78 -7.89
C HIS A 296 12.71 13.40 -8.56
N VAL A 297 13.61 12.51 -8.14
CA VAL A 297 13.74 11.19 -8.77
C VAL A 297 13.31 10.11 -7.78
N ILE A 298 12.25 9.41 -8.12
CA ILE A 298 11.63 8.39 -7.27
C ILE A 298 11.76 7.01 -7.93
N PHE A 299 12.43 6.08 -7.26
CA PHE A 299 12.62 4.72 -7.72
C PHE A 299 11.70 3.77 -6.97
N SER A 300 10.90 3.00 -7.70
CA SER A 300 10.06 1.94 -7.14
C SER A 300 10.46 0.56 -7.66
N SER A 301 10.59 -0.41 -6.76
CA SER A 301 10.95 -1.79 -7.08
C SER A 301 10.00 -2.78 -6.42
N PRO A 302 9.82 -4.00 -6.96
CA PRO A 302 9.26 -5.09 -6.19
C PRO A 302 10.21 -5.45 -5.02
N ASN A 303 9.71 -6.22 -4.06
CA ASN A 303 10.59 -6.76 -3.02
C ASN A 303 11.68 -7.60 -3.67
N ILE A 304 12.93 -7.22 -3.42
CA ILE A 304 14.10 -7.99 -3.83
C ILE A 304 14.54 -8.78 -2.60
N PRO A 305 14.53 -10.12 -2.63
CA PRO A 305 14.80 -10.96 -1.45
C PRO A 305 16.21 -10.78 -0.86
N ASN A 306 17.16 -10.29 -1.64
CA ASN A 306 18.53 -9.93 -1.21
C ASN A 306 18.93 -8.69 -2.01
N PRO A 307 18.92 -7.50 -1.41
CA PRO A 307 19.42 -6.29 -2.04
C PRO A 307 20.94 -6.32 -2.21
#